data_8400bc216847a47bbf130557bdc23da2
#
_entry.id   8400bc216847a47bbf130557bdc23da2
#
_cell.length_a   1.000
_cell.length_b   1.000
_cell.length_c   1.000
_cell.angle_alpha   90.00
_cell.angle_beta   90.00
_cell.angle_gamma   90.00
#
_symmetry.space_group_name_H-M   'P 1'
#
loop_
_entity.id
_entity.type
_entity.pdbx_description
1 polymer ?
#
loop_
_entity_poly.entity_id
_entity_poly.type
_entity_poly.pdbx_seq_one_letter_code
_entity_poly.pdbx_strand_id
1 'polypeptide(L)'
;VLLQDVKAEAEKHGLYYPPDPGEKTATIGGNAATDAGGPCAVKYGSTKDYILDAVIVLADGSITTLAGNEAVIGSEGTLAVICELTLKLVDKPKADAILLLPFMDTESCIKAAATVIGTGCAPAVVEYMDTDMVEFSGNVTGNPVFPVEMDGERVAATLMAVLEDEDDDLVMEQMEAIAELAEEMECLDILVGDTTTIKRDMWAAHDAFHTSMESGAKNSFEYNITVPAENIAEMVEWVKAHAGEKGMKAMAYAHVGTGGMHIHVASDAGRDEFKAALTELSAAVYEKCASLGGDVRGEYGIGYAKVPFFGEKARGEFAAVKAKLDPKGILNPGKVAD
;
A
#
# COMPACT_ATOMS: atom_id res chain seq x y z
N VAL A 1 20.72 1.63 -6.33
CA VAL A 1 20.12 2.96 -6.54
C VAL A 1 18.83 3.03 -5.73
N LEU A 2 18.60 4.13 -4.99
CA LEU A 2 17.41 4.33 -4.18
C LEU A 2 16.24 4.82 -5.04
N LEU A 3 15.01 4.52 -4.65
CA LEU A 3 13.79 4.99 -5.31
C LEU A 3 13.78 6.53 -5.41
N GLN A 4 14.07 7.22 -4.31
CA GLN A 4 14.14 8.69 -4.29
C GLN A 4 15.14 9.26 -5.29
N ASP A 5 16.28 8.58 -5.52
CA ASP A 5 17.29 9.04 -6.48
C ASP A 5 16.81 8.85 -7.93
N VAL A 6 16.08 7.76 -8.20
CA VAL A 6 15.46 7.53 -9.53
C VAL A 6 14.43 8.62 -9.81
N LYS A 7 13.54 8.92 -8.86
CA LYS A 7 12.53 9.97 -8.99
C LYS A 7 13.18 11.35 -9.21
N ALA A 8 14.15 11.70 -8.37
CA ALA A 8 14.85 12.98 -8.47
C ALA A 8 15.63 13.13 -9.80
N GLU A 9 16.18 12.04 -10.34
CA GLU A 9 16.86 12.10 -11.64
C GLU A 9 15.86 12.27 -12.79
N ALA A 10 14.73 11.54 -12.76
CA ALA A 10 13.67 11.69 -13.77
C ALA A 10 13.14 13.14 -13.83
N GLU A 11 12.92 13.76 -12.67
CA GLU A 11 12.42 15.14 -12.58
C GLU A 11 13.34 16.17 -13.22
N LYS A 12 14.67 15.99 -13.20
CA LYS A 12 15.62 16.89 -13.87
C LYS A 12 15.43 16.94 -15.39
N HIS A 13 14.79 15.91 -15.94
CA HIS A 13 14.48 15.79 -17.34
C HIS A 13 13.03 16.08 -17.68
N GLY A 14 12.23 16.56 -16.70
CA GLY A 14 10.80 16.83 -16.87
C GLY A 14 9.95 15.56 -16.96
N LEU A 15 10.52 14.41 -16.53
CA LEU A 15 9.89 13.11 -16.56
C LEU A 15 9.52 12.66 -15.14
N TYR A 16 8.68 11.64 -15.07
CA TYR A 16 8.16 11.09 -13.81
C TYR A 16 8.25 9.57 -13.79
N TYR A 17 8.66 9.02 -12.63
CA TYR A 17 8.58 7.59 -12.32
C TYR A 17 7.44 7.38 -11.32
N PRO A 18 6.25 6.90 -11.76
CA PRO A 18 5.04 6.90 -10.96
C PRO A 18 5.02 5.95 -9.76
N PRO A 19 5.56 4.71 -9.81
CA PRO A 19 5.48 3.81 -8.64
C PRO A 19 6.02 4.47 -7.39
N ASP A 20 5.21 4.45 -6.31
CA ASP A 20 5.50 5.21 -5.10
C ASP A 20 5.26 4.42 -3.82
N PRO A 21 5.96 3.27 -3.62
CA PRO A 21 5.90 2.56 -2.34
C PRO A 21 6.35 3.46 -1.19
N GLY A 22 5.76 3.23 0.01
CA GLY A 22 5.93 4.09 1.18
C GLY A 22 7.38 4.32 1.60
N GLU A 23 8.28 3.31 1.47
CA GLU A 23 9.70 3.42 1.83
C GLU A 23 10.50 4.08 0.70
N LYS A 24 10.74 5.38 0.80
CA LYS A 24 11.44 6.17 -0.23
C LYS A 24 12.94 5.86 -0.33
N THR A 25 13.55 5.29 0.71
CA THR A 25 14.94 4.84 0.74
C THR A 25 15.11 3.39 0.28
N ALA A 26 14.03 2.70 -0.08
CA ALA A 26 14.09 1.39 -0.71
C ALA A 26 14.91 1.43 -2.01
N THR A 27 15.58 0.32 -2.32
CA THR A 27 16.30 0.22 -3.59
C THR A 27 15.34 -0.16 -4.72
N ILE A 28 15.57 0.38 -5.91
CA ILE A 28 14.77 0.04 -7.09
C ILE A 28 14.79 -1.46 -7.41
N GLY A 29 15.90 -2.14 -7.14
CA GLY A 29 16.00 -3.60 -7.27
C GLY A 29 15.17 -4.35 -6.22
N GLY A 30 15.07 -3.81 -5.00
CA GLY A 30 14.17 -4.30 -3.95
C GLY A 30 12.70 -4.14 -4.34
N ASN A 31 12.32 -2.97 -4.85
CA ASN A 31 10.96 -2.72 -5.35
C ASN A 31 10.59 -3.67 -6.49
N ALA A 32 11.53 -3.94 -7.41
CA ALA A 32 11.35 -4.94 -8.45
C ALA A 32 11.24 -6.37 -7.89
N ALA A 33 12.01 -6.71 -6.86
CA ALA A 33 11.99 -8.03 -6.25
C ALA A 33 10.67 -8.35 -5.53
N THR A 34 9.96 -7.34 -4.99
CA THR A 34 8.65 -7.50 -4.33
C THR A 34 7.48 -7.08 -5.21
N ASP A 35 7.74 -6.48 -6.38
CA ASP A 35 6.72 -5.83 -7.21
C ASP A 35 5.93 -4.77 -6.42
N ALA A 36 6.64 -3.91 -5.70
CA ALA A 36 6.06 -2.92 -4.81
C ALA A 36 5.17 -1.91 -5.58
N GLY A 37 3.98 -1.63 -5.05
CA GLY A 37 2.99 -0.73 -5.64
C GLY A 37 2.98 0.65 -4.98
N GLY A 38 2.26 0.79 -3.88
CA GLY A 38 2.00 2.03 -3.16
C GLY A 38 0.71 2.74 -3.59
N PRO A 39 0.43 3.92 -3.02
CA PRO A 39 -0.85 4.62 -3.18
C PRO A 39 -1.18 4.98 -4.64
N CYS A 40 -0.17 5.26 -5.47
CA CYS A 40 -0.37 5.62 -6.88
C CYS A 40 -0.72 4.43 -7.79
N ALA A 41 -0.75 3.21 -7.26
CA ALA A 41 -0.94 2.01 -8.07
C ALA A 41 -2.35 1.89 -8.69
N VAL A 42 -3.34 2.61 -8.16
CA VAL A 42 -4.70 2.68 -8.72
C VAL A 42 -4.71 3.25 -10.14
N LYS A 43 -3.88 4.25 -10.43
CA LYS A 43 -3.74 4.88 -11.76
C LYS A 43 -2.62 4.27 -12.57
N TYR A 44 -1.49 4.03 -11.94
CA TYR A 44 -0.24 3.75 -12.63
C TYR A 44 0.19 2.29 -12.59
N GLY A 45 -0.40 1.46 -11.74
CA GLY A 45 0.09 0.09 -11.54
C GLY A 45 1.29 0.01 -10.59
N SER A 46 1.97 -1.12 -10.60
CA SER A 46 3.09 -1.42 -9.71
C SER A 46 4.45 -1.29 -10.41
N THR A 47 5.53 -1.59 -9.70
CA THR A 47 6.90 -1.52 -10.22
C THR A 47 7.09 -2.33 -11.52
N LYS A 48 6.47 -3.52 -11.65
CA LYS A 48 6.59 -4.36 -12.86
C LYS A 48 6.10 -3.68 -14.13
N ASP A 49 5.08 -2.80 -14.03
CA ASP A 49 4.49 -2.10 -15.18
C ASP A 49 5.44 -1.04 -15.77
N TYR A 50 6.52 -0.74 -15.03
CA TYR A 50 7.56 0.23 -15.40
C TYR A 50 8.91 -0.41 -15.69
N ILE A 51 9.03 -1.74 -15.69
CA ILE A 51 10.26 -2.44 -16.07
C ILE A 51 10.17 -2.83 -17.54
N LEU A 52 11.05 -2.25 -18.37
CA LEU A 52 11.19 -2.60 -19.78
C LEU A 52 12.11 -3.79 -19.95
N ASP A 53 13.27 -3.80 -19.26
CA ASP A 53 14.26 -4.86 -19.29
C ASP A 53 14.92 -5.02 -17.91
N ALA A 54 15.37 -6.23 -17.61
CA ALA A 54 16.16 -6.53 -16.42
C ALA A 54 17.38 -7.39 -16.78
N VAL A 55 18.58 -6.97 -16.40
CA VAL A 55 19.78 -7.84 -16.40
C VAL A 55 19.81 -8.60 -15.09
N ILE A 56 19.85 -9.93 -15.17
CA ILE A 56 19.78 -10.83 -14.03
C ILE A 56 20.95 -11.82 -14.02
N VAL A 57 21.28 -12.31 -12.81
CA VAL A 57 22.20 -13.43 -12.61
C VAL A 57 21.42 -14.63 -12.07
N LEU A 58 21.49 -15.74 -12.78
CA LEU A 58 20.87 -17.01 -12.40
C LEU A 58 21.72 -17.78 -11.38
N ALA A 59 21.14 -18.84 -10.78
CA ALA A 59 21.81 -19.66 -9.77
C ALA A 59 23.07 -20.38 -10.25
N ASP A 60 23.26 -20.59 -11.55
CA ASP A 60 24.44 -21.17 -12.16
C ASP A 60 25.56 -20.13 -12.47
N GLY A 61 25.31 -18.85 -12.18
CA GLY A 61 26.19 -17.72 -12.46
C GLY A 61 26.06 -17.15 -13.86
N SER A 62 25.18 -17.67 -14.70
CA SER A 62 24.94 -17.10 -16.04
C SER A 62 24.23 -15.75 -15.92
N ILE A 63 24.60 -14.82 -16.80
CA ILE A 63 24.03 -13.49 -16.91
C ILE A 63 23.13 -13.47 -18.15
N THR A 64 21.91 -13.01 -18.00
CA THR A 64 20.96 -12.87 -19.10
C THR A 64 20.13 -11.60 -18.96
N THR A 65 19.51 -11.16 -20.05
CA THR A 65 18.56 -10.05 -20.06
C THR A 65 17.16 -10.61 -20.27
N LEU A 66 16.25 -10.22 -19.40
CA LEU A 66 14.83 -10.52 -19.53
C LEU A 66 14.11 -9.26 -20.03
N ALA A 67 13.25 -9.40 -21.03
CA ALA A 67 12.39 -8.32 -21.50
C ALA A 67 11.11 -8.27 -20.67
N GLY A 68 10.77 -7.09 -20.14
CA GLY A 68 9.51 -6.86 -19.45
C GLY A 68 9.39 -7.51 -18.06
N ASN A 69 8.15 -7.86 -17.69
CA ASN A 69 7.74 -8.27 -16.34
C ASN A 69 7.75 -9.81 -16.13
N GLU A 70 8.80 -10.50 -16.56
CA GLU A 70 8.87 -11.95 -16.39
C GLU A 70 8.91 -12.38 -14.91
N ALA A 71 8.78 -13.70 -14.65
CA ALA A 71 8.61 -14.33 -13.34
C ALA A 71 9.61 -13.94 -12.23
N VAL A 72 10.70 -13.23 -12.58
CA VAL A 72 11.73 -12.77 -11.64
C VAL A 72 11.26 -11.53 -10.86
N ILE A 73 10.39 -10.70 -11.47
CA ILE A 73 9.80 -9.53 -10.79
C ILE A 73 8.75 -10.04 -9.79
N GLY A 74 8.82 -9.57 -8.55
CA GLY A 74 7.98 -10.09 -7.47
C GLY A 74 8.39 -11.47 -6.92
N SER A 75 9.59 -11.97 -7.29
CA SER A 75 10.09 -13.28 -6.82
C SER A 75 10.88 -13.22 -5.51
N GLU A 76 11.03 -12.08 -4.92
CA GLU A 76 11.73 -11.85 -3.64
C GLU A 76 13.18 -12.39 -3.64
N GLY A 77 13.86 -12.30 -4.79
CA GLY A 77 15.24 -12.76 -4.94
C GLY A 77 15.42 -14.29 -4.90
N THR A 78 14.32 -15.05 -5.00
CA THR A 78 14.39 -16.52 -4.95
C THR A 78 14.68 -17.16 -6.30
N LEU A 79 14.47 -16.46 -7.41
CA LEU A 79 14.63 -16.99 -8.77
C LEU A 79 15.88 -16.48 -9.48
N ALA A 80 16.32 -15.25 -9.19
CA ALA A 80 17.50 -14.62 -9.75
C ALA A 80 17.95 -13.43 -8.89
N VAL A 81 19.16 -12.91 -9.15
CA VAL A 81 19.63 -11.62 -8.63
C VAL A 81 19.44 -10.57 -9.71
N ILE A 82 18.68 -9.52 -9.43
CA ILE A 82 18.47 -8.39 -10.32
C ILE A 82 19.66 -7.44 -10.21
N CYS A 83 20.33 -7.15 -11.33
CA CYS A 83 21.54 -6.33 -11.37
C CYS A 83 21.32 -4.97 -12.01
N GLU A 84 20.58 -4.92 -13.13
CA GLU A 84 20.27 -3.69 -13.85
C GLU A 84 18.80 -3.71 -14.25
N LEU A 85 18.18 -2.52 -14.27
CA LEU A 85 16.80 -2.33 -14.72
C LEU A 85 16.74 -1.19 -15.73
N THR A 86 16.03 -1.42 -16.84
CA THR A 86 15.60 -0.35 -17.75
C THR A 86 14.16 0.02 -17.39
N LEU A 87 13.98 1.28 -16.98
CA LEU A 87 12.68 1.77 -16.48
C LEU A 87 11.97 2.60 -17.53
N LYS A 88 10.64 2.43 -17.59
CA LYS A 88 9.74 3.32 -18.30
C LYS A 88 9.53 4.58 -17.45
N LEU A 89 9.58 5.74 -18.07
CA LEU A 89 9.20 7.03 -17.49
C LEU A 89 8.00 7.60 -18.28
N VAL A 90 7.26 8.49 -17.63
CA VAL A 90 6.11 9.19 -18.23
C VAL A 90 6.29 10.70 -18.07
N ASP A 91 5.48 11.49 -18.76
CA ASP A 91 5.42 12.94 -18.54
C ASP A 91 4.92 13.23 -17.13
N LYS A 92 5.52 14.24 -16.49
CA LYS A 92 5.09 14.64 -15.14
C LYS A 92 3.77 15.41 -15.23
N PRO A 93 2.75 15.04 -14.44
CA PRO A 93 1.55 15.88 -14.29
C PRO A 93 1.92 17.30 -13.88
N LYS A 94 1.19 18.30 -14.38
CA LYS A 94 1.49 19.72 -14.15
C LYS A 94 0.61 20.36 -13.09
N ALA A 95 -0.56 19.76 -12.88
CA ALA A 95 -1.54 20.18 -11.89
C ALA A 95 -1.97 18.99 -11.02
N ASP A 96 -2.25 19.25 -9.75
CA ASP A 96 -2.77 18.26 -8.83
C ASP A 96 -3.61 18.92 -7.71
N ALA A 97 -4.55 18.16 -7.14
CA ALA A 97 -5.28 18.51 -5.94
C ALA A 97 -5.51 17.27 -5.06
N ILE A 98 -5.63 17.49 -3.75
CA ILE A 98 -5.98 16.45 -2.80
C ILE A 98 -7.37 16.75 -2.25
N LEU A 99 -8.28 15.77 -2.31
CA LEU A 99 -9.57 15.82 -1.67
C LEU A 99 -9.57 14.90 -0.44
N LEU A 100 -10.10 15.40 0.68
CA LEU A 100 -10.37 14.58 1.85
C LEU A 100 -11.88 14.52 2.04
N LEU A 101 -12.42 13.31 2.08
CA LEU A 101 -13.84 13.03 2.28
C LEU A 101 -13.99 12.24 3.59
N PRO A 102 -14.43 12.90 4.67
CA PRO A 102 -14.68 12.25 5.96
C PRO A 102 -16.02 11.52 5.99
N PHE A 103 -16.10 10.38 6.74
CA PHE A 103 -17.27 9.51 6.87
C PHE A 103 -17.52 9.11 8.32
N MET A 104 -18.81 8.81 8.62
CA MET A 104 -19.23 8.31 9.92
C MET A 104 -19.02 6.82 10.12
N ASP A 105 -18.72 6.07 9.08
CA ASP A 105 -18.46 4.64 9.11
C ASP A 105 -17.51 4.20 7.99
N THR A 106 -16.84 3.05 8.20
CA THR A 106 -15.87 2.47 7.27
C THR A 106 -16.54 1.99 5.97
N GLU A 107 -17.76 1.45 6.05
CA GLU A 107 -18.44 0.87 4.88
C GLU A 107 -18.80 1.94 3.85
N SER A 108 -19.37 3.07 4.31
CA SER A 108 -19.68 4.23 3.45
C SER A 108 -18.42 4.82 2.83
N CYS A 109 -17.29 4.90 3.57
CA CYS A 109 -16.01 5.35 3.05
C CYS A 109 -15.50 4.45 1.91
N ILE A 110 -15.56 3.13 2.05
CA ILE A 110 -15.12 2.18 1.01
C ILE A 110 -16.04 2.21 -0.21
N LYS A 111 -17.36 2.34 -0.02
CA LYS A 111 -18.31 2.52 -1.13
C LYS A 111 -18.03 3.81 -1.91
N ALA A 112 -17.76 4.91 -1.18
CA ALA A 112 -17.39 6.18 -1.80
C ALA A 112 -16.09 6.07 -2.60
N ALA A 113 -15.09 5.31 -2.12
CA ALA A 113 -13.88 5.05 -2.88
C ALA A 113 -14.16 4.37 -4.23
N ALA A 114 -15.05 3.38 -4.25
CA ALA A 114 -15.49 2.72 -5.50
C ALA A 114 -16.20 3.71 -6.43
N THR A 115 -17.03 4.61 -5.88
CA THR A 115 -17.69 5.68 -6.64
C THR A 115 -16.66 6.62 -7.26
N VAL A 116 -15.69 7.13 -6.47
CA VAL A 116 -14.61 8.01 -6.95
C VAL A 116 -13.80 7.35 -8.07
N ILE A 117 -13.42 6.09 -7.91
CA ILE A 117 -12.71 5.33 -8.96
C ILE A 117 -13.59 5.17 -10.21
N GLY A 118 -14.89 5.00 -10.03
CA GLY A 118 -15.88 4.79 -11.11
C GLY A 118 -16.25 6.06 -11.90
N THR A 119 -15.89 7.27 -11.44
CA THR A 119 -16.20 8.54 -12.13
C THR A 119 -15.57 8.67 -13.52
N GLY A 120 -14.50 7.91 -13.78
CA GLY A 120 -13.68 8.09 -14.99
C GLY A 120 -12.62 9.19 -14.89
N CYS A 121 -12.54 9.89 -13.76
CA CYS A 121 -11.51 10.90 -13.49
C CYS A 121 -10.10 10.31 -13.33
N ALA A 122 -9.96 8.99 -13.25
CA ALA A 122 -8.70 8.29 -13.07
C ALA A 122 -7.83 8.88 -11.94
N PRO A 123 -8.32 8.95 -10.69
CA PRO A 123 -7.56 9.50 -9.58
C PRO A 123 -6.20 8.80 -9.43
N ALA A 124 -5.15 9.57 -9.15
CA ALA A 124 -3.80 9.02 -8.96
C ALA A 124 -3.69 8.21 -7.68
N VAL A 125 -4.47 8.58 -6.66
CA VAL A 125 -4.48 7.96 -5.34
C VAL A 125 -5.90 7.91 -4.83
N VAL A 126 -6.28 6.79 -4.19
CA VAL A 126 -7.52 6.63 -3.44
C VAL A 126 -7.19 5.83 -2.18
N GLU A 127 -7.05 6.57 -1.06
CA GLU A 127 -6.61 6.03 0.23
C GLU A 127 -7.71 6.06 1.27
N TYR A 128 -7.98 4.92 1.86
CA TYR A 128 -8.74 4.81 3.10
C TYR A 128 -7.82 4.99 4.30
N MET A 129 -8.24 5.81 5.26
CA MET A 129 -7.53 6.00 6.53
C MET A 129 -8.53 5.95 7.67
N ASP A 130 -8.35 5.05 8.63
CA ASP A 130 -9.18 5.08 9.82
C ASP A 130 -8.76 6.20 10.79
N THR A 131 -9.73 6.74 11.53
CA THR A 131 -9.48 7.86 12.43
C THR A 131 -8.57 7.49 13.59
N ASP A 132 -8.55 6.23 14.02
CA ASP A 132 -7.62 5.78 15.06
C ASP A 132 -6.15 5.85 14.60
N MET A 133 -5.87 5.54 13.33
CA MET A 133 -4.53 5.69 12.72
C MET A 133 -4.16 7.15 12.59
N VAL A 134 -5.07 7.96 12.05
CA VAL A 134 -4.89 9.39 11.85
C VAL A 134 -4.61 10.11 13.17
N GLU A 135 -5.42 9.85 14.20
CA GLU A 135 -5.26 10.45 15.52
C GLU A 135 -3.96 10.00 16.21
N PHE A 136 -3.64 8.70 16.14
CA PHE A 136 -2.40 8.17 16.71
C PHE A 136 -1.16 8.82 16.06
N SER A 137 -1.11 8.82 14.73
CA SER A 137 0.02 9.41 13.98
C SER A 137 0.12 10.91 14.21
N GLY A 138 -1.00 11.64 14.17
CA GLY A 138 -1.04 13.08 14.46
C GLY A 138 -0.51 13.43 15.84
N ASN A 139 -0.84 12.62 16.86
CA ASN A 139 -0.32 12.80 18.23
C ASN A 139 1.19 12.53 18.35
N VAL A 140 1.70 11.50 17.65
CA VAL A 140 3.14 11.16 17.68
C VAL A 140 3.97 12.18 16.93
N THR A 141 3.52 12.62 15.77
CA THR A 141 4.27 13.53 14.90
C THR A 141 4.07 15.01 15.23
N GLY A 142 2.97 15.35 15.93
CA GLY A 142 2.54 16.73 16.14
C GLY A 142 1.98 17.39 14.88
N ASN A 143 1.56 16.60 13.89
CA ASN A 143 0.99 17.05 12.61
C ASN A 143 -0.45 16.54 12.41
N PRO A 144 -1.47 17.05 13.11
CA PRO A 144 -2.86 16.61 13.03
C PRO A 144 -3.58 17.29 11.84
N VAL A 145 -3.27 16.86 10.61
CA VAL A 145 -3.81 17.47 9.38
C VAL A 145 -5.18 16.91 9.00
N PHE A 146 -5.42 15.63 9.29
CA PHE A 146 -6.65 14.95 8.90
C PHE A 146 -7.77 15.16 9.94
N PRO A 147 -9.05 15.24 9.51
CA PRO A 147 -10.17 15.47 10.43
C PRO A 147 -10.40 14.23 11.33
N VAL A 148 -10.53 14.46 12.65
CA VAL A 148 -10.90 13.43 13.63
C VAL A 148 -12.29 13.66 14.21
N GLU A 149 -12.85 14.88 14.06
CA GLU A 149 -14.16 15.30 14.49
C GLU A 149 -14.73 16.32 13.50
N MET A 150 -16.02 16.24 13.21
CA MET A 150 -16.77 17.21 12.42
C MET A 150 -18.15 17.41 13.05
N ASP A 151 -18.57 18.68 13.20
CA ASP A 151 -19.87 19.06 13.79
C ASP A 151 -20.15 18.47 15.17
N GLY A 152 -19.10 18.18 15.96
CA GLY A 152 -19.20 17.60 17.29
C GLY A 152 -19.33 16.05 17.30
N GLU A 153 -19.23 15.41 16.15
CA GLU A 153 -19.24 13.96 16.02
C GLU A 153 -17.86 13.43 15.56
N ARG A 154 -17.47 12.26 16.07
CA ARG A 154 -16.20 11.62 15.69
C ARG A 154 -16.30 11.08 14.27
N VAL A 155 -15.39 11.48 13.41
CA VAL A 155 -15.19 10.85 12.10
C VAL A 155 -14.71 9.41 12.32
N ALA A 156 -15.23 8.45 11.56
CA ALA A 156 -14.78 7.06 11.63
C ALA A 156 -13.62 6.77 10.65
N ALA A 157 -13.71 7.35 9.45
CA ALA A 157 -12.73 7.17 8.39
C ALA A 157 -12.66 8.40 7.47
N THR A 158 -11.51 8.61 6.85
CA THR A 158 -11.33 9.62 5.80
C THR A 158 -10.84 8.94 4.53
N LEU A 159 -11.47 9.25 3.40
CA LEU A 159 -10.97 8.92 2.08
C LEU A 159 -10.11 10.09 1.59
N MET A 160 -8.88 9.80 1.17
CA MET A 160 -8.04 10.76 0.47
C MET A 160 -7.98 10.39 -1.00
N ALA A 161 -8.42 11.30 -1.87
CA ALA A 161 -8.30 11.17 -3.33
C ALA A 161 -7.32 12.22 -3.86
N VAL A 162 -6.34 11.79 -4.64
CA VAL A 162 -5.42 12.69 -5.34
C VAL A 162 -5.77 12.70 -6.82
N LEU A 163 -6.07 13.89 -7.31
CA LEU A 163 -6.35 14.16 -8.71
C LEU A 163 -5.14 14.85 -9.33
N GLU A 164 -4.78 14.46 -10.54
CA GLU A 164 -3.65 15.05 -11.25
C GLU A 164 -3.84 14.97 -12.76
N ASP A 165 -3.47 16.04 -13.45
CA ASP A 165 -3.60 16.12 -14.90
C ASP A 165 -2.58 17.09 -15.53
N GLU A 166 -2.73 17.36 -16.84
CA GLU A 166 -1.87 18.25 -17.63
C GLU A 166 -2.05 19.73 -17.28
N ASP A 167 -3.21 20.14 -16.76
CA ASP A 167 -3.51 21.51 -16.34
C ASP A 167 -4.55 21.60 -15.22
N ASP A 168 -4.67 22.79 -14.62
CA ASP A 168 -5.57 23.07 -13.50
C ASP A 168 -7.05 22.96 -13.88
N ASP A 169 -7.44 23.27 -15.12
CA ASP A 169 -8.83 23.24 -15.56
C ASP A 169 -9.35 21.79 -15.57
N LEU A 170 -8.53 20.83 -16.03
CA LEU A 170 -8.85 19.41 -16.00
C LEU A 170 -8.97 18.86 -14.55
N VAL A 171 -8.07 19.29 -13.65
CA VAL A 171 -8.18 18.93 -12.23
C VAL A 171 -9.46 19.50 -11.62
N MET A 172 -9.85 20.73 -11.96
CA MET A 172 -11.11 21.32 -11.49
C MET A 172 -12.33 20.56 -12.01
N GLU A 173 -12.36 20.15 -13.29
CA GLU A 173 -13.43 19.31 -13.83
C GLU A 173 -13.56 17.98 -13.08
N GLN A 174 -12.44 17.33 -12.73
CA GLN A 174 -12.42 16.11 -11.94
C GLN A 174 -12.96 16.35 -10.52
N MET A 175 -12.58 17.45 -9.88
CA MET A 175 -13.09 17.83 -8.55
C MET A 175 -14.61 18.07 -8.57
N GLU A 176 -15.11 18.79 -9.59
CA GLU A 176 -16.54 19.04 -9.74
C GLU A 176 -17.34 17.75 -9.93
N ALA A 177 -16.82 16.81 -10.76
CA ALA A 177 -17.45 15.50 -10.98
C ALA A 177 -17.55 14.67 -9.68
N ILE A 178 -16.56 14.75 -8.78
CA ILE A 178 -16.62 14.09 -7.47
C ILE A 178 -17.58 14.84 -6.52
N ALA A 179 -17.58 16.17 -6.55
CA ALA A 179 -18.45 16.99 -5.71
C ALA A 179 -19.94 16.79 -6.02
N GLU A 180 -20.29 16.56 -7.29
CA GLU A 180 -21.66 16.26 -7.70
C GLU A 180 -22.20 14.94 -7.06
N LEU A 181 -21.31 14.03 -6.69
CA LEU A 181 -21.64 12.73 -6.08
C LEU A 181 -21.59 12.76 -4.54
N ALA A 182 -21.28 13.90 -3.93
CA ALA A 182 -21.08 14.01 -2.47
C ALA A 182 -22.28 13.51 -1.64
N GLU A 183 -23.51 13.87 -2.05
CA GLU A 183 -24.72 13.41 -1.36
C GLU A 183 -24.94 11.90 -1.54
N GLU A 184 -24.65 11.34 -2.73
CA GLU A 184 -24.77 9.90 -2.99
C GLU A 184 -23.74 9.10 -2.19
N MET A 185 -22.56 9.67 -1.99
CA MET A 185 -21.46 9.06 -1.23
C MET A 185 -21.68 9.13 0.29
N GLU A 186 -22.65 9.92 0.77
CA GLU A 186 -22.91 10.14 2.21
C GLU A 186 -21.67 10.68 2.96
N CYS A 187 -20.79 11.42 2.29
CA CYS A 187 -19.64 12.04 2.95
C CYS A 187 -20.07 13.29 3.73
N LEU A 188 -19.39 13.56 4.85
CA LEU A 188 -19.72 14.69 5.71
C LEU A 188 -19.39 16.04 5.07
N ASP A 189 -18.27 16.10 4.34
CA ASP A 189 -17.78 17.29 3.63
C ASP A 189 -16.72 16.88 2.60
N ILE A 190 -16.32 17.82 1.72
CA ILE A 190 -15.17 17.68 0.85
C ILE A 190 -14.17 18.78 1.16
N LEU A 191 -13.07 18.40 1.81
CA LEU A 191 -11.99 19.31 2.15
C LEU A 191 -10.93 19.29 1.05
N VAL A 192 -10.54 20.48 0.55
CA VAL A 192 -9.65 20.60 -0.62
C VAL A 192 -8.27 21.05 -0.19
N GLY A 193 -7.25 20.28 -0.56
CA GLY A 193 -5.84 20.66 -0.49
C GLY A 193 -5.31 21.04 -1.87
N ASP A 194 -5.33 22.32 -2.20
CA ASP A 194 -4.90 22.87 -3.49
C ASP A 194 -3.56 23.61 -3.43
N THR A 195 -3.12 24.06 -2.26
CA THR A 195 -1.84 24.76 -2.10
C THR A 195 -0.69 23.79 -1.86
N THR A 196 0.49 24.13 -2.34
CA THR A 196 1.73 23.34 -2.14
C THR A 196 1.99 23.03 -0.67
N THR A 197 1.69 23.96 0.25
CA THR A 197 1.91 23.76 1.69
C THR A 197 0.93 22.73 2.25
N ILE A 198 -0.36 22.86 1.96
CA ILE A 198 -1.39 21.92 2.44
C ILE A 198 -1.12 20.52 1.89
N LYS A 199 -0.87 20.39 0.60
CA LYS A 199 -0.55 19.09 -0.04
C LYS A 199 0.68 18.43 0.60
N ARG A 200 1.75 19.19 0.79
CA ARG A 200 2.96 18.69 1.46
C ARG A 200 2.66 18.20 2.89
N ASP A 201 1.87 18.95 3.66
CA ASP A 201 1.56 18.61 5.06
C ASP A 201 0.64 17.38 5.14
N MET A 202 -0.31 17.22 4.20
CA MET A 202 -1.14 16.03 4.05
C MET A 202 -0.31 14.78 3.72
N TRP A 203 0.59 14.88 2.74
CA TRP A 203 1.49 13.77 2.40
C TRP A 203 2.43 13.43 3.54
N ALA A 204 3.00 14.43 4.22
CA ALA A 204 3.87 14.19 5.37
C ALA A 204 3.14 13.48 6.53
N ALA A 205 1.85 13.79 6.75
CA ALA A 205 1.04 13.11 7.75
C ALA A 205 0.71 11.67 7.34
N HIS A 206 0.39 11.42 6.07
CA HIS A 206 0.13 10.08 5.53
C HIS A 206 1.40 9.20 5.58
N ASP A 207 2.53 9.69 5.07
CA ASP A 207 3.80 8.96 5.03
C ASP A 207 4.34 8.61 6.43
N ALA A 208 3.88 9.36 7.46
CA ALA A 208 4.26 9.11 8.84
C ALA A 208 3.51 7.94 9.52
N PHE A 209 2.47 7.36 8.93
CA PHE A 209 1.67 6.32 9.59
C PHE A 209 2.51 5.13 10.07
N HIS A 210 3.31 4.54 9.20
CA HIS A 210 4.17 3.42 9.56
C HIS A 210 5.20 3.81 10.65
N THR A 211 5.95 4.88 10.43
CA THR A 211 7.02 5.31 11.35
C THR A 211 6.49 5.79 12.70
N SER A 212 5.28 6.35 12.74
CA SER A 212 4.63 6.73 14.00
C SER A 212 4.26 5.51 14.84
N MET A 213 3.84 4.41 14.21
CA MET A 213 3.59 3.15 14.92
C MET A 213 4.86 2.54 15.49
N GLU A 214 5.97 2.56 14.75
CA GLU A 214 7.26 2.07 15.25
C GLU A 214 7.81 2.88 16.43
N SER A 215 7.64 4.20 16.38
CA SER A 215 8.19 5.12 17.38
C SER A 215 7.28 5.37 18.57
N GLY A 216 5.97 5.34 18.38
CA GLY A 216 4.96 5.73 19.38
C GLY A 216 4.35 4.56 20.16
N ALA A 217 4.35 3.34 19.61
CA ALA A 217 3.78 2.17 20.27
C ALA A 217 4.83 1.38 21.05
N LYS A 218 4.47 0.88 22.24
CA LYS A 218 5.38 0.02 23.04
C LYS A 218 5.67 -1.32 22.35
N ASN A 219 4.64 -1.93 21.78
CA ASN A 219 4.74 -3.07 20.89
C ASN A 219 3.78 -2.83 19.72
N SER A 220 4.24 -3.07 18.52
CA SER A 220 3.43 -3.00 17.30
C SER A 220 3.80 -4.10 16.32
N PHE A 221 2.86 -4.42 15.45
CA PHE A 221 3.06 -5.29 14.30
C PHE A 221 2.14 -4.85 13.18
N GLU A 222 2.59 -4.97 11.94
CA GLU A 222 1.83 -4.63 10.75
C GLU A 222 1.47 -5.88 9.94
N TYR A 223 0.19 -6.01 9.63
CA TYR A 223 -0.29 -6.91 8.58
C TYR A 223 -0.34 -6.13 7.27
N ASN A 224 0.52 -6.47 6.33
CA ASN A 224 0.47 -5.98 4.97
C ASN A 224 -0.10 -7.10 4.08
N ILE A 225 -1.32 -6.93 3.61
CA ILE A 225 -2.12 -7.91 2.87
C ILE A 225 -2.91 -7.22 1.77
N THR A 226 -3.48 -7.99 0.87
CA THR A 226 -4.41 -7.47 -0.16
C THR A 226 -5.73 -8.21 -0.08
N VAL A 227 -6.86 -7.49 -0.14
CA VAL A 227 -8.19 -8.08 -0.32
C VAL A 227 -8.93 -7.37 -1.48
N PRO A 228 -9.94 -7.98 -2.12
CA PRO A 228 -10.82 -7.25 -3.02
C PRO A 228 -11.34 -5.98 -2.35
N ALA A 229 -11.39 -4.86 -3.08
CA ALA A 229 -11.68 -3.54 -2.52
C ALA A 229 -12.99 -3.51 -1.71
N GLU A 230 -14.01 -4.20 -2.18
CA GLU A 230 -15.31 -4.34 -1.50
C GLU A 230 -15.23 -5.05 -0.15
N ASN A 231 -14.16 -5.78 0.13
CA ASN A 231 -13.96 -6.55 1.37
C ASN A 231 -13.06 -5.81 2.38
N ILE A 232 -12.55 -4.61 2.05
CA ILE A 232 -11.66 -3.83 2.95
C ILE A 232 -12.38 -3.50 4.26
N ALA A 233 -13.61 -2.99 4.19
CA ALA A 233 -14.38 -2.65 5.38
C ALA A 233 -14.58 -3.86 6.30
N GLU A 234 -15.01 -5.01 5.74
CA GLU A 234 -15.18 -6.24 6.50
C GLU A 234 -13.87 -6.69 7.15
N MET A 235 -12.75 -6.62 6.43
CA MET A 235 -11.44 -7.00 6.96
C MET A 235 -10.99 -6.11 8.09
N VAL A 236 -11.13 -4.78 7.96
CA VAL A 236 -10.78 -3.80 9.01
C VAL A 236 -11.57 -4.06 10.29
N GLU A 237 -12.90 -4.12 10.18
CA GLU A 237 -13.77 -4.32 11.34
C GLU A 237 -13.53 -5.67 12.01
N TRP A 238 -13.31 -6.72 11.21
CA TRP A 238 -12.99 -8.04 11.73
C TRP A 238 -11.68 -8.04 12.52
N VAL A 239 -10.61 -7.41 12.00
CA VAL A 239 -9.31 -7.34 12.72
C VAL A 239 -9.42 -6.49 13.96
N LYS A 240 -10.11 -5.34 13.92
CA LYS A 240 -10.34 -4.49 15.09
C LYS A 240 -11.03 -5.26 16.22
N ALA A 241 -12.08 -6.01 15.91
CA ALA A 241 -12.79 -6.83 16.90
C ALA A 241 -11.89 -7.91 17.54
N HIS A 242 -11.20 -8.71 16.72
CA HIS A 242 -10.37 -9.83 17.19
C HIS A 242 -9.07 -9.38 17.89
N ALA A 243 -8.49 -8.26 17.48
CA ALA A 243 -7.38 -7.63 18.19
C ALA A 243 -7.83 -7.13 19.57
N GLY A 244 -9.03 -6.50 19.63
CA GLY A 244 -9.63 -6.03 20.88
C GLY A 244 -9.86 -7.16 21.90
N GLU A 245 -10.34 -8.34 21.48
CA GLU A 245 -10.48 -9.53 22.32
C GLU A 245 -9.16 -9.99 22.95
N LYS A 246 -8.03 -9.67 22.32
CA LYS A 246 -6.67 -10.00 22.77
C LYS A 246 -5.95 -8.83 23.47
N GLY A 247 -6.67 -7.75 23.79
CA GLY A 247 -6.10 -6.56 24.45
C GLY A 247 -5.14 -5.77 23.56
N MET A 248 -5.32 -5.84 22.24
CA MET A 248 -4.60 -5.04 21.26
C MET A 248 -5.54 -4.03 20.60
N LYS A 249 -5.02 -2.87 20.22
CA LYS A 249 -5.70 -1.90 19.38
C LYS A 249 -5.27 -2.11 17.94
N ALA A 250 -6.23 -2.19 17.01
CA ALA A 250 -5.95 -2.22 15.57
C ALA A 250 -6.28 -0.88 14.94
N MET A 251 -5.45 -0.45 13.99
CA MET A 251 -5.54 0.79 13.23
C MET A 251 -5.16 0.48 11.78
N ALA A 252 -5.83 1.09 10.79
CA ALA A 252 -5.64 0.71 9.40
C ALA A 252 -5.62 1.90 8.44
N TYR A 253 -4.89 1.71 7.33
CA TYR A 253 -5.06 2.47 6.10
C TYR A 253 -4.95 1.52 4.89
N ALA A 254 -5.46 1.94 3.74
CA ALA A 254 -5.49 1.05 2.58
C ALA A 254 -5.47 1.79 1.25
N HIS A 255 -4.73 1.24 0.29
CA HIS A 255 -4.73 1.60 -1.12
C HIS A 255 -5.96 0.98 -1.79
N VAL A 256 -7.12 1.67 -1.71
CA VAL A 256 -8.41 1.05 -2.06
C VAL A 256 -8.45 0.52 -3.49
N GLY A 257 -7.85 1.26 -4.44
CA GLY A 257 -7.87 0.89 -5.85
C GLY A 257 -7.17 -0.44 -6.18
N THR A 258 -6.26 -0.89 -5.32
CA THR A 258 -5.55 -2.17 -5.47
C THR A 258 -5.94 -3.20 -4.41
N GLY A 259 -6.68 -2.77 -3.38
CA GLY A 259 -7.02 -3.59 -2.22
C GLY A 259 -5.86 -3.82 -1.25
N GLY A 260 -4.73 -3.14 -1.43
CA GLY A 260 -3.57 -3.21 -0.53
C GLY A 260 -3.88 -2.59 0.83
N MET A 261 -3.65 -3.33 1.92
CA MET A 261 -4.00 -2.92 3.27
C MET A 261 -2.79 -2.96 4.20
N HIS A 262 -2.72 -1.94 5.03
CA HIS A 262 -1.78 -1.82 6.15
C HIS A 262 -2.58 -1.79 7.45
N ILE A 263 -2.58 -2.91 8.17
CA ILE A 263 -3.31 -3.02 9.43
C ILE A 263 -2.30 -3.17 10.55
N HIS A 264 -2.17 -2.13 11.37
CA HIS A 264 -1.28 -2.11 12.53
C HIS A 264 -2.02 -2.55 13.77
N VAL A 265 -1.41 -3.45 14.54
CA VAL A 265 -1.88 -3.82 15.87
C VAL A 265 -0.85 -3.40 16.90
N ALA A 266 -1.31 -2.79 17.99
CA ALA A 266 -0.46 -2.27 19.05
C ALA A 266 -0.96 -2.68 20.43
N SER A 267 -0.04 -2.82 21.41
CA SER A 267 -0.37 -3.14 22.79
C SER A 267 0.69 -2.63 23.77
N ASP A 268 0.23 -2.21 24.96
CA ASP A 268 1.08 -1.88 26.11
C ASP A 268 1.45 -3.07 26.99
N ALA A 269 1.00 -4.29 26.63
CA ALA A 269 1.31 -5.53 27.33
C ALA A 269 2.82 -5.84 27.42
N GLY A 270 3.20 -6.87 28.17
CA GLY A 270 4.57 -7.38 28.14
C GLY A 270 4.91 -7.98 26.77
N ARG A 271 6.19 -7.93 26.37
CA ARG A 271 6.64 -8.42 25.05
C ARG A 271 6.26 -9.86 24.76
N ASP A 272 6.36 -10.75 25.76
CA ASP A 272 6.04 -12.17 25.57
C ASP A 272 4.53 -12.40 25.46
N GLU A 273 3.73 -11.65 26.21
CA GLU A 273 2.28 -11.66 26.13
C GLU A 273 1.82 -11.14 24.76
N PHE A 274 2.38 -10.02 24.31
CA PHE A 274 2.12 -9.49 22.96
C PHE A 274 2.46 -10.51 21.87
N LYS A 275 3.63 -11.16 21.93
CA LYS A 275 4.03 -12.17 20.95
C LYS A 275 3.09 -13.38 20.93
N ALA A 276 2.63 -13.86 22.10
CA ALA A 276 1.70 -14.97 22.16
C ALA A 276 0.36 -14.61 21.52
N ALA A 277 -0.21 -13.47 21.89
CA ALA A 277 -1.45 -12.94 21.31
C ALA A 277 -1.33 -12.68 19.80
N LEU A 278 -0.20 -12.11 19.36
CA LEU A 278 0.09 -11.86 17.95
C LEU A 278 0.17 -13.16 17.13
N THR A 279 0.78 -14.21 17.66
CA THR A 279 0.89 -15.51 16.96
C THR A 279 -0.49 -16.08 16.62
N GLU A 280 -1.41 -16.06 17.61
CA GLU A 280 -2.77 -16.52 17.41
C GLU A 280 -3.56 -15.61 16.45
N LEU A 281 -3.45 -14.29 16.63
CA LEU A 281 -4.13 -13.33 15.77
C LEU A 281 -3.64 -13.43 14.33
N SER A 282 -2.33 -13.58 14.10
CA SER A 282 -1.75 -13.65 12.75
C SER A 282 -2.30 -14.81 11.94
N ALA A 283 -2.44 -16.00 12.54
CA ALA A 283 -3.04 -17.14 11.86
C ALA A 283 -4.47 -16.81 11.41
N ALA A 284 -5.29 -16.28 12.33
CA ALA A 284 -6.67 -15.91 12.05
C ALA A 284 -6.81 -14.79 11.01
N VAL A 285 -5.92 -13.77 11.04
CA VAL A 285 -5.91 -12.66 10.04
C VAL A 285 -5.61 -13.18 8.65
N TYR A 286 -4.61 -14.04 8.49
CA TYR A 286 -4.27 -14.58 7.16
C TYR A 286 -5.33 -15.56 6.64
N GLU A 287 -5.94 -16.36 7.52
CA GLU A 287 -7.09 -17.21 7.15
C GLU A 287 -8.30 -16.37 6.72
N LYS A 288 -8.60 -15.29 7.46
CA LYS A 288 -9.67 -14.34 7.09
C LYS A 288 -9.38 -13.68 5.75
N CYS A 289 -8.17 -13.18 5.53
CA CYS A 289 -7.73 -12.62 4.25
C CYS A 289 -7.98 -13.60 3.09
N ALA A 290 -7.53 -14.85 3.24
CA ALA A 290 -7.75 -15.88 2.22
C ALA A 290 -9.24 -16.17 2.00
N SER A 291 -10.07 -16.21 3.06
CA SER A 291 -11.52 -16.44 2.96
C SER A 291 -12.27 -15.34 2.20
N LEU A 292 -11.73 -14.12 2.21
CA LEU A 292 -12.22 -12.96 1.45
C LEU A 292 -11.68 -12.91 0.01
N GLY A 293 -10.94 -13.93 -0.43
CA GLY A 293 -10.31 -13.94 -1.75
C GLY A 293 -9.04 -13.08 -1.84
N GLY A 294 -8.46 -12.73 -0.70
CA GLY A 294 -7.27 -11.89 -0.60
C GLY A 294 -5.96 -12.64 -0.81
N ASP A 295 -4.87 -11.88 -0.84
CA ASP A 295 -3.49 -12.36 -0.96
C ASP A 295 -2.66 -11.87 0.23
N VAL A 296 -2.01 -12.80 0.90
CA VAL A 296 -1.16 -12.51 2.06
C VAL A 296 0.16 -11.84 1.69
N ARG A 297 0.54 -11.80 0.43
CA ARG A 297 1.78 -11.13 -0.04
C ARG A 297 1.79 -9.65 0.30
N GLY A 298 0.69 -8.95 -0.04
CA GLY A 298 0.67 -7.51 0.04
C GLY A 298 1.80 -6.89 -0.81
N GLU A 299 2.36 -5.78 -0.35
CA GLU A 299 3.53 -5.13 -0.96
C GLU A 299 4.87 -5.67 -0.44
N TYR A 300 4.88 -6.29 0.76
CA TYR A 300 6.12 -6.71 1.43
C TYR A 300 6.56 -8.13 1.06
N GLY A 301 5.73 -8.85 0.30
CA GLY A 301 5.99 -10.22 -0.10
C GLY A 301 5.63 -11.26 0.98
N ILE A 302 6.01 -12.50 0.73
CA ILE A 302 5.79 -13.67 1.59
C ILE A 302 6.92 -13.83 2.61
N GLY A 303 8.17 -13.63 2.18
CA GLY A 303 9.34 -13.91 2.98
C GLY A 303 9.36 -15.34 3.52
N TYR A 304 9.68 -15.51 4.78
CA TYR A 304 9.56 -16.78 5.52
C TYR A 304 8.34 -16.81 6.45
N ALA A 305 7.89 -15.66 6.91
CA ALA A 305 6.85 -15.57 7.95
C ALA A 305 5.46 -15.94 7.44
N LYS A 306 5.18 -15.62 6.17
CA LYS A 306 3.88 -15.86 5.54
C LYS A 306 3.80 -17.16 4.73
N VAL A 307 4.91 -17.92 4.62
CA VAL A 307 4.95 -19.22 3.89
C VAL A 307 3.83 -20.18 4.31
N PRO A 308 3.49 -20.35 5.61
CA PRO A 308 2.40 -21.24 6.02
C PRO A 308 1.02 -20.83 5.50
N PHE A 309 0.84 -19.55 5.17
CA PHE A 309 -0.42 -18.95 4.73
C PHE A 309 -0.46 -18.69 3.22
N PHE A 310 0.64 -18.89 2.52
CA PHE A 310 0.71 -18.79 1.07
C PHE A 310 0.02 -20.02 0.44
N GLY A 311 -1.06 -19.80 -0.29
CA GLY A 311 -1.94 -20.86 -0.77
C GLY A 311 -1.20 -21.99 -1.50
N GLU A 312 -1.57 -23.24 -1.25
CA GLU A 312 -0.90 -24.45 -1.75
C GLU A 312 -0.66 -24.43 -3.27
N LYS A 313 -1.67 -23.99 -4.04
CA LYS A 313 -1.57 -23.92 -5.50
C LYS A 313 -0.49 -22.93 -5.94
N ALA A 314 -0.53 -21.70 -5.43
CA ALA A 314 0.44 -20.65 -5.78
C ALA A 314 1.85 -21.06 -5.36
N ARG A 315 2.00 -21.62 -4.15
CA ARG A 315 3.27 -22.15 -3.65
C ARG A 315 3.82 -23.27 -4.55
N GLY A 316 2.94 -24.21 -4.98
CA GLY A 316 3.34 -25.30 -5.87
C GLY A 316 3.78 -24.81 -7.26
N GLU A 317 3.08 -23.85 -7.83
CA GLU A 317 3.44 -23.20 -9.10
C GLU A 317 4.79 -22.48 -8.98
N PHE A 318 5.00 -21.74 -7.91
CA PHE A 318 6.24 -21.04 -7.65
C PHE A 318 7.42 -22.00 -7.44
N ALA A 319 7.23 -23.05 -6.63
CA ALA A 319 8.24 -24.09 -6.40
C ALA A 319 8.67 -24.79 -7.71
N ALA A 320 7.73 -25.02 -8.62
CA ALA A 320 8.02 -25.62 -9.93
C ALA A 320 8.91 -24.71 -10.80
N VAL A 321 8.75 -23.39 -10.75
CA VAL A 321 9.61 -22.42 -11.43
C VAL A 321 10.99 -22.37 -10.75
N LYS A 322 11.01 -22.30 -9.42
CA LYS A 322 12.26 -22.30 -8.65
C LYS A 322 13.13 -23.53 -8.92
N ALA A 323 12.54 -24.71 -8.92
CA ALA A 323 13.26 -25.96 -9.22
C ALA A 323 13.93 -25.98 -10.60
N LYS A 324 13.45 -25.20 -11.56
CA LYS A 324 14.06 -25.06 -12.90
C LYS A 324 15.19 -24.04 -12.90
N LEU A 325 15.01 -22.90 -12.25
CA LEU A 325 15.97 -21.78 -12.28
C LEU A 325 17.04 -21.89 -11.21
N ASP A 326 16.71 -22.52 -10.08
CA ASP A 326 17.62 -22.74 -8.94
C ASP A 326 17.53 -24.19 -8.41
N PRO A 327 17.97 -25.17 -9.20
CA PRO A 327 17.88 -26.58 -8.79
C PRO A 327 18.73 -26.96 -7.57
N LYS A 328 19.61 -26.04 -7.14
CA LYS A 328 20.46 -26.23 -5.94
C LYS A 328 19.88 -25.55 -4.70
N GLY A 329 18.80 -24.75 -4.85
CA GLY A 329 18.17 -24.01 -3.76
C GLY A 329 19.10 -23.00 -3.08
N ILE A 330 19.99 -22.33 -3.84
CA ILE A 330 20.98 -21.39 -3.26
C ILE A 330 20.49 -19.95 -3.19
N LEU A 331 19.48 -19.60 -3.99
CA LEU A 331 18.93 -18.24 -4.05
C LEU A 331 17.86 -18.08 -2.97
N ASN A 332 18.13 -17.20 -2.00
CA ASN A 332 17.23 -16.83 -0.92
C ASN A 332 16.48 -18.02 -0.28
N PRO A 333 17.19 -19.04 0.25
CA PRO A 333 16.58 -20.28 0.72
C PRO A 333 15.64 -20.04 1.93
N GLY A 334 14.61 -20.88 2.07
CA GLY A 334 13.61 -20.80 3.13
C GLY A 334 12.57 -19.67 2.93
N LYS A 335 12.48 -19.08 1.75
CA LYS A 335 11.54 -18.01 1.42
C LYS A 335 10.54 -18.46 0.37
N VAL A 336 9.36 -17.86 0.42
CA VAL A 336 8.25 -17.99 -0.54
C VAL A 336 7.73 -19.43 -0.67
N ALA A 337 8.49 -20.37 -1.17
CA ALA A 337 8.01 -21.72 -1.52
C ALA A 337 8.91 -22.86 -1.04
N ASP A 338 9.93 -22.58 -0.27
CA ASP A 338 10.80 -23.63 0.29
C ASP A 338 10.17 -24.36 1.48
#